data_d8e71860869cd8fb8da3e8470358c052
#
_entry.id   d8e71860869cd8fb8da3e8470358c052
#
_cell.length_a   1.000
_cell.length_b   1.000
_cell.length_c   1.000
_cell.angle_alpha   90.00
_cell.angle_beta   90.00
_cell.angle_gamma   90.00
#
_symmetry.space_group_name_H-M   'P 1'
#
loop_
_entity.id
_entity.type
_entity.pdbx_description
1 polymer ?
#
loop_
_entity_poly.entity_id
_entity_poly.type
_entity_poly.pdbx_seq_one_letter_code
_entity_poly.pdbx_strand_id
1 'polypeptide(L)'
;MQDYRPVSAFSFLGRYRLVDFPISNLSNSGVNHIKVFVKTNPRSLLEHLGTGRHYNINSKRGKLHILPAKSMDENDFYSNDINSYMYNMQAIEDANYPYVVLTPSHFVFRQDFSALLDTHIESGADITMLYQNVDNAKESFVNCDVVNLNKQKGVLSLEKNRGNSKSRTISLETYILSKELFMDLVKKAANISSLYWFRDIVNDECAELDIRGVAHRGFVA
;
A
#
# COMPACT_ATOMS: atom_id res chain seq x y z
N MET A 1 8.76 5.50 20.63
CA MET A 1 8.47 6.62 19.69
C MET A 1 7.20 6.40 18.89
N GLN A 2 6.84 5.19 18.51
CA GLN A 2 5.58 4.88 17.79
C GLN A 2 4.33 5.23 18.59
N ASP A 3 4.39 5.18 19.92
CA ASP A 3 3.26 5.54 20.81
C ASP A 3 2.85 7.02 20.72
N TYR A 4 3.73 7.87 20.16
CA TYR A 4 3.47 9.31 20.03
C TYR A 4 3.20 9.77 18.62
N ARG A 5 3.66 9.04 17.59
CA ARG A 5 3.51 9.42 16.18
C ARG A 5 3.43 8.19 15.27
N PRO A 6 2.57 8.19 14.24
CA PRO A 6 2.61 7.15 13.22
C PRO A 6 3.96 7.19 12.47
N VAL A 7 4.45 6.03 12.03
CA VAL A 7 5.71 5.89 11.29
C VAL A 7 5.76 6.82 10.08
N SER A 8 4.64 6.94 9.38
CA SER A 8 4.45 7.84 8.22
C SER A 8 4.72 9.32 8.52
N ALA A 9 4.65 9.73 9.79
CA ALA A 9 4.94 11.10 10.22
C ALA A 9 6.39 11.33 10.62
N PHE A 10 7.27 10.33 10.53
CA PHE A 10 8.70 10.49 10.83
C PHE A 10 9.38 11.34 9.76
N SER A 11 10.25 12.23 10.26
CA SER A 11 11.05 13.11 9.40
C SER A 11 12.08 12.32 8.60
N PHE A 12 12.16 12.61 7.32
CA PHE A 12 13.16 12.09 6.40
C PHE A 12 13.95 13.27 5.79
N LEU A 13 15.27 13.19 5.88
CA LEU A 13 16.19 14.24 5.43
C LEU A 13 15.87 15.65 5.99
N GLY A 14 15.32 15.72 7.21
CA GLY A 14 15.07 16.96 7.94
C GLY A 14 13.91 17.82 7.46
N ARG A 15 13.41 17.61 6.24
CA ARG A 15 12.35 18.42 5.61
C ARG A 15 11.08 17.63 5.32
N TYR A 16 11.22 16.42 4.80
CA TYR A 16 10.12 15.57 4.38
C TYR A 16 9.69 14.65 5.50
N ARG A 17 8.46 14.11 5.38
CA ARG A 17 8.00 12.97 6.16
C ARG A 17 7.84 11.76 5.24
N LEU A 18 7.85 10.57 5.78
CA LEU A 18 7.73 9.34 4.97
C LEU A 18 6.47 9.34 4.10
N VAL A 19 5.36 9.86 4.61
CA VAL A 19 4.09 9.97 3.87
C VAL A 19 4.17 10.87 2.63
N ASP A 20 5.12 11.79 2.56
CA ASP A 20 5.23 12.71 1.43
C ASP A 20 5.62 11.99 0.13
N PHE A 21 6.36 10.88 0.24
CA PHE A 21 6.81 10.12 -0.93
C PHE A 21 5.66 9.43 -1.67
N PRO A 22 4.83 8.57 -1.03
CA PRO A 22 3.72 7.95 -1.73
C PRO A 22 2.68 8.97 -2.22
N ILE A 23 2.37 10.01 -1.43
CA ILE A 23 1.42 11.04 -1.88
C ILE A 23 1.96 11.81 -3.09
N SER A 24 3.24 12.19 -3.09
CA SER A 24 3.87 12.86 -4.23
C SER A 24 3.92 11.96 -5.47
N ASN A 25 4.24 10.67 -5.32
CA ASN A 25 4.22 9.71 -6.42
C ASN A 25 2.81 9.61 -7.04
N LEU A 26 1.78 9.44 -6.19
CA LEU A 26 0.38 9.37 -6.63
C LEU A 26 -0.06 10.65 -7.34
N SER A 27 0.19 11.81 -6.73
CA SER A 27 -0.19 13.10 -7.30
C SER A 27 0.53 13.39 -8.62
N ASN A 28 1.83 13.10 -8.70
CA ASN A 28 2.62 13.28 -9.93
C ASN A 28 2.19 12.32 -11.04
N SER A 29 1.60 11.19 -10.71
CA SER A 29 1.00 10.23 -11.64
C SER A 29 -0.46 10.56 -12.01
N GLY A 30 -0.97 11.73 -11.61
CA GLY A 30 -2.34 12.16 -11.92
C GLY A 30 -3.43 11.56 -11.02
N VAL A 31 -3.06 10.83 -9.97
CA VAL A 31 -4.03 10.30 -8.98
C VAL A 31 -4.49 11.44 -8.08
N ASN A 32 -5.73 11.86 -8.25
CA ASN A 32 -6.28 13.03 -7.56
C ASN A 32 -7.13 12.68 -6.32
N HIS A 33 -7.58 11.43 -6.18
CA HIS A 33 -8.37 10.97 -5.03
C HIS A 33 -7.54 10.02 -4.18
N ILE A 34 -7.00 10.56 -3.10
CA ILE A 34 -6.11 9.84 -2.20
C ILE A 34 -6.78 9.70 -0.84
N LYS A 35 -6.82 8.49 -0.31
CA LYS A 35 -7.30 8.17 1.03
C LYS A 35 -6.13 7.70 1.89
N VAL A 36 -5.88 8.41 2.98
CA VAL A 36 -4.83 8.08 3.96
C VAL A 36 -5.50 7.54 5.21
N PHE A 37 -5.29 6.27 5.50
CA PHE A 37 -5.81 5.64 6.70
C PHE A 37 -4.82 5.82 7.87
N VAL A 38 -5.31 6.40 8.96
CA VAL A 38 -4.48 6.74 10.12
C VAL A 38 -4.97 6.01 11.35
N LYS A 39 -4.11 5.20 11.97
CA LYS A 39 -4.47 4.32 13.09
C LYS A 39 -4.54 5.08 14.42
N THR A 40 -3.45 5.70 14.83
CA THR A 40 -3.31 6.33 16.15
C THR A 40 -2.63 7.69 16.02
N ASN A 41 -2.91 8.58 16.98
CA ASN A 41 -2.28 9.90 17.10
C ASN A 41 -2.18 10.69 15.78
N PRO A 42 -3.29 10.91 15.07
CA PRO A 42 -3.29 11.46 13.71
C PRO A 42 -2.88 12.94 13.66
N ARG A 43 -2.88 13.66 14.79
CA ARG A 43 -2.70 15.11 14.86
C ARG A 43 -1.50 15.61 14.07
N SER A 44 -0.32 15.05 14.30
CA SER A 44 0.90 15.50 13.62
C SER A 44 0.87 15.23 12.10
N LEU A 45 0.15 14.19 11.68
CA LEU A 45 -0.04 13.87 10.28
C LEU A 45 -1.08 14.79 9.63
N LEU A 46 -2.19 15.03 10.33
CA LEU A 46 -3.24 15.98 9.91
C LEU A 46 -2.68 17.39 9.71
N GLU A 47 -1.89 17.89 10.68
CA GLU A 47 -1.25 19.20 10.60
C GLU A 47 -0.26 19.28 9.42
N HIS A 48 0.47 18.20 9.12
CA HIS A 48 1.43 18.15 8.03
C HIS A 48 0.75 18.07 6.66
N LEU A 49 -0.19 17.15 6.49
CA LEU A 49 -0.88 16.93 5.22
C LEU A 49 -1.83 18.10 4.88
N GLY A 50 -2.43 18.70 5.88
CA GLY A 50 -3.33 19.84 5.73
C GLY A 50 -4.42 19.55 4.70
N THR A 51 -4.54 20.44 3.70
CA THR A 51 -5.52 20.32 2.62
C THR A 51 -4.98 19.63 1.36
N GLY A 52 -3.77 19.09 1.39
CA GLY A 52 -3.13 18.46 0.22
C GLY A 52 -2.56 19.46 -0.82
N ARG A 53 -2.64 20.77 -0.56
CA ARG A 53 -2.16 21.80 -1.52
C ARG A 53 -0.68 21.66 -1.87
N HIS A 54 0.14 21.20 -0.93
CA HIS A 54 1.58 21.02 -1.12
C HIS A 54 1.91 19.94 -2.17
N TYR A 55 0.96 19.04 -2.45
CA TYR A 55 1.12 17.93 -3.40
C TYR A 55 0.46 18.21 -4.75
N ASN A 56 0.11 19.48 -5.06
CA ASN A 56 -0.60 19.87 -6.29
C ASN A 56 -1.94 19.14 -6.52
N ILE A 57 -2.54 18.60 -5.47
CA ILE A 57 -3.87 17.97 -5.56
C ILE A 57 -4.89 19.09 -5.80
N ASN A 58 -5.45 19.10 -6.99
CA ASN A 58 -6.42 20.12 -7.40
C ASN A 58 -7.72 19.93 -6.64
N SER A 59 -8.04 20.85 -5.72
CA SER A 59 -9.24 20.82 -4.88
C SER A 59 -10.58 20.87 -5.65
N LYS A 60 -10.55 21.25 -6.93
CA LYS A 60 -11.74 21.22 -7.80
C LYS A 60 -11.98 19.84 -8.44
N ARG A 61 -10.92 19.03 -8.60
CA ARG A 61 -10.96 17.73 -9.30
C ARG A 61 -10.54 16.56 -8.43
N GLY A 62 -9.96 16.82 -7.26
CA GLY A 62 -9.41 15.80 -6.40
C GLY A 62 -9.54 16.12 -4.92
N LYS A 63 -9.31 15.15 -4.07
CA LYS A 63 -9.31 15.29 -2.62
C LYS A 63 -8.28 14.39 -1.97
N LEU A 64 -7.60 14.93 -0.98
CA LEU A 64 -6.85 14.16 0.00
C LEU A 64 -7.75 13.96 1.22
N HIS A 65 -8.17 12.72 1.44
CA HIS A 65 -8.98 12.35 2.60
C HIS A 65 -8.10 11.65 3.64
N ILE A 66 -8.14 12.15 4.86
CA ILE A 66 -7.52 11.48 6.00
C ILE A 66 -8.65 10.82 6.77
N LEU A 67 -8.62 9.51 6.83
CA LEU A 67 -9.67 8.68 7.39
C LEU A 67 -9.15 7.94 8.63
N PRO A 68 -9.95 7.84 9.70
CA PRO A 68 -9.58 6.99 10.83
C PRO A 68 -9.52 5.54 10.36
N ALA A 69 -8.48 4.82 10.77
CA ALA A 69 -8.31 3.41 10.41
C ALA A 69 -9.19 2.47 11.25
N LYS A 70 -9.74 2.96 12.36
CA LYS A 70 -10.61 2.20 13.26
C LYS A 70 -11.51 3.13 14.09
N SER A 71 -12.52 2.56 14.74
CA SER A 71 -13.27 3.25 15.81
C SER A 71 -12.37 3.56 17.01
N MET A 72 -12.67 4.63 17.73
CA MET A 72 -11.94 5.02 18.95
C MET A 72 -12.01 3.96 20.05
N ASP A 73 -13.06 3.15 20.05
CA ASP A 73 -13.33 2.13 21.09
C ASP A 73 -12.72 0.75 20.75
N GLU A 74 -12.08 0.59 19.60
CA GLU A 74 -11.47 -0.68 19.22
C GLU A 74 -10.06 -0.88 19.79
N ASN A 75 -9.79 -2.13 20.18
CA ASN A 75 -8.48 -2.52 20.68
C ASN A 75 -7.42 -2.45 19.56
N ASP A 76 -6.24 -1.91 19.87
CA ASP A 76 -5.12 -1.81 18.93
C ASP A 76 -4.64 -3.15 18.37
N PHE A 77 -4.96 -4.26 19.03
CA PHE A 77 -4.62 -5.61 18.58
C PHE A 77 -5.25 -5.96 17.22
N TYR A 78 -6.44 -5.43 16.93
CA TYR A 78 -7.18 -5.64 15.68
C TYR A 78 -6.91 -4.55 14.63
N SER A 79 -5.90 -3.73 14.86
CA SER A 79 -5.56 -2.61 13.98
C SER A 79 -4.71 -3.07 12.79
N ASN A 80 -5.31 -3.76 11.83
CA ASN A 80 -4.71 -4.11 10.55
C ASN A 80 -5.34 -3.31 9.39
N ASP A 81 -4.86 -3.52 8.18
CA ASP A 81 -5.35 -2.80 7.00
C ASP A 81 -6.75 -3.27 6.57
N ILE A 82 -7.06 -4.58 6.66
CA ILE A 82 -8.40 -5.13 6.35
C ILE A 82 -9.48 -4.46 7.21
N ASN A 83 -9.26 -4.38 8.52
CA ASN A 83 -10.22 -3.72 9.41
C ASN A 83 -10.36 -2.23 9.10
N SER A 84 -9.26 -1.57 8.71
CA SER A 84 -9.27 -0.18 8.28
C SER A 84 -10.09 0.03 7.00
N TYR A 85 -9.96 -0.88 6.03
CA TYR A 85 -10.74 -0.85 4.79
C TYR A 85 -12.22 -1.16 5.07
N MET A 86 -12.52 -2.16 5.89
CA MET A 86 -13.90 -2.49 6.27
C MET A 86 -14.59 -1.33 6.98
N TYR A 87 -13.91 -0.68 7.93
CA TYR A 87 -14.46 0.48 8.65
C TYR A 87 -14.79 1.65 7.71
N ASN A 88 -14.03 1.78 6.62
CA ASN A 88 -14.21 2.85 5.64
C ASN A 88 -14.81 2.37 4.31
N MET A 89 -15.44 1.19 4.28
CA MET A 89 -15.91 0.56 3.03
C MET A 89 -16.85 1.48 2.24
N GLN A 90 -17.78 2.16 2.91
CA GLN A 90 -18.70 3.09 2.25
C GLN A 90 -17.95 4.19 1.48
N ALA A 91 -16.91 4.76 2.07
CA ALA A 91 -16.10 5.79 1.40
C ALA A 91 -15.30 5.24 0.21
N ILE A 92 -15.05 3.93 0.16
CA ILE A 92 -14.42 3.24 -0.97
C ILE A 92 -15.46 2.97 -2.06
N GLU A 93 -16.63 2.48 -1.69
CA GLU A 93 -17.77 2.21 -2.60
C GLU A 93 -18.20 3.45 -3.35
N ASP A 94 -18.33 4.59 -2.65
CA ASP A 94 -18.77 5.88 -3.21
C ASP A 94 -17.77 6.47 -4.22
N ALA A 95 -16.54 5.96 -4.26
CA ALA A 95 -15.54 6.43 -5.20
C ALA A 95 -15.84 5.91 -6.63
N ASN A 96 -16.06 6.80 -7.57
CA ASN A 96 -16.40 6.44 -8.96
C ASN A 96 -15.14 6.24 -9.83
N TYR A 97 -14.31 5.27 -9.44
CA TYR A 97 -13.10 4.89 -10.17
C TYR A 97 -13.01 3.38 -10.31
N PRO A 98 -12.62 2.85 -11.48
CA PRO A 98 -12.60 1.40 -11.72
C PRO A 98 -11.42 0.68 -11.05
N TYR A 99 -10.32 1.37 -10.78
CA TYR A 99 -9.11 0.80 -10.19
C TYR A 99 -8.74 1.46 -8.87
N VAL A 100 -8.06 0.70 -8.03
CA VAL A 100 -7.43 1.18 -6.81
C VAL A 100 -5.92 0.91 -6.84
N VAL A 101 -5.17 1.82 -6.24
CA VAL A 101 -3.74 1.66 -5.96
C VAL A 101 -3.59 1.63 -4.45
N LEU A 102 -3.04 0.56 -3.92
CA LEU A 102 -2.63 0.45 -2.53
C LEU A 102 -1.11 0.67 -2.48
N THR A 103 -0.66 1.53 -1.58
CA THR A 103 0.77 1.76 -1.37
C THR A 103 1.04 2.09 0.09
N PRO A 104 2.11 1.55 0.69
CA PRO A 104 2.44 1.80 2.08
C PRO A 104 3.08 3.20 2.23
N SER A 105 3.11 3.68 3.47
CA SER A 105 3.72 4.97 3.81
C SER A 105 5.07 4.86 4.52
N HIS A 106 5.65 3.65 4.60
CA HIS A 106 6.91 3.41 5.28
C HIS A 106 8.09 3.13 4.34
N PHE A 107 7.81 2.91 3.04
CA PHE A 107 8.85 2.82 2.02
C PHE A 107 9.09 4.17 1.34
N VAL A 108 10.34 4.45 1.03
CA VAL A 108 10.76 5.62 0.24
C VAL A 108 11.24 5.14 -1.12
N PHE A 109 10.45 5.38 -2.15
CA PHE A 109 10.80 5.10 -3.54
C PHE A 109 10.09 6.07 -4.48
N ARG A 110 10.54 6.14 -5.73
CA ARG A 110 9.89 6.92 -6.79
C ARG A 110 9.19 5.99 -7.76
N GLN A 111 7.90 6.16 -7.94
CA GLN A 111 7.09 5.35 -8.86
C GLN A 111 6.15 6.21 -9.69
N ASP A 112 6.08 5.94 -10.97
CA ASP A 112 5.02 6.40 -11.85
C ASP A 112 3.86 5.39 -11.82
N PHE A 113 2.79 5.75 -11.16
CA PHE A 113 1.61 4.91 -11.03
C PHE A 113 0.73 4.89 -12.27
N SER A 114 0.84 5.91 -13.16
CA SER A 114 0.15 5.89 -14.45
C SER A 114 0.73 4.79 -15.33
N ALA A 115 2.05 4.75 -15.49
CA ALA A 115 2.72 3.70 -16.26
C ALA A 115 2.51 2.30 -15.67
N LEU A 116 2.41 2.19 -14.33
CA LEU A 116 2.13 0.93 -13.67
C LEU A 116 0.67 0.48 -13.92
N LEU A 117 -0.28 1.40 -13.93
CA LEU A 117 -1.68 1.12 -14.29
C LEU A 117 -1.80 0.68 -15.77
N ASP A 118 -1.12 1.35 -16.68
CA ASP A 118 -1.09 0.94 -18.10
C ASP A 118 -0.56 -0.49 -18.22
N THR A 119 0.52 -0.82 -17.54
CA THR A 119 1.07 -2.19 -17.49
C THR A 119 0.05 -3.20 -16.92
N HIS A 120 -0.69 -2.82 -15.89
CA HIS A 120 -1.75 -3.67 -15.32
C HIS A 120 -2.85 -3.95 -16.33
N ILE A 121 -3.36 -2.92 -16.99
CA ILE A 121 -4.43 -3.03 -18.00
C ILE A 121 -3.97 -3.87 -19.20
N GLU A 122 -2.77 -3.62 -19.71
CA GLU A 122 -2.20 -4.35 -20.86
C GLU A 122 -1.96 -5.83 -20.52
N SER A 123 -1.58 -6.12 -19.30
CA SER A 123 -1.33 -7.51 -18.88
C SER A 123 -2.60 -8.33 -18.72
N GLY A 124 -3.74 -7.70 -18.47
CA GLY A 124 -5.01 -8.36 -18.15
C GLY A 124 -4.98 -9.11 -16.81
N ALA A 125 -3.97 -8.87 -15.96
CA ALA A 125 -3.87 -9.50 -14.65
C ALA A 125 -4.97 -9.02 -13.70
N ASP A 126 -5.37 -9.88 -12.76
CA ASP A 126 -6.31 -9.51 -11.71
C ASP A 126 -5.66 -8.55 -10.69
N ILE A 127 -4.40 -8.81 -10.34
CA ILE A 127 -3.60 -7.98 -9.44
C ILE A 127 -2.22 -7.76 -10.03
N THR A 128 -1.75 -6.52 -10.05
CA THR A 128 -0.35 -6.18 -10.29
C THR A 128 0.32 -5.79 -8.99
N MET A 129 1.46 -6.42 -8.70
CA MET A 129 2.22 -6.24 -7.47
C MET A 129 3.62 -5.72 -7.77
N LEU A 130 4.02 -4.65 -7.09
CA LEU A 130 5.34 -4.06 -7.24
C LEU A 130 6.35 -4.75 -6.32
N TYR A 131 7.52 -5.12 -6.87
CA TYR A 131 8.60 -5.72 -6.11
C TYR A 131 9.97 -5.14 -6.49
N GLN A 132 10.96 -5.36 -5.64
CA GLN A 132 12.36 -5.06 -5.95
C GLN A 132 13.27 -6.22 -5.60
N ASN A 133 14.22 -6.51 -6.50
CA ASN A 133 15.33 -7.41 -6.19
C ASN A 133 16.40 -6.63 -5.42
N VAL A 134 16.75 -7.12 -4.25
CA VAL A 134 17.76 -6.52 -3.38
C VAL A 134 18.85 -7.53 -3.05
N ASP A 135 20.05 -7.06 -2.77
CA ASP A 135 21.23 -7.87 -2.41
C ASP A 135 21.69 -7.66 -0.96
N ASN A 136 20.92 -6.90 -0.19
CA ASN A 136 21.13 -6.59 1.23
C ASN A 136 19.93 -7.01 2.10
N ALA A 137 19.12 -7.97 1.65
CA ALA A 137 17.91 -8.41 2.34
C ALA A 137 18.16 -8.98 3.75
N LYS A 138 19.39 -9.41 4.01
CA LYS A 138 19.80 -9.94 5.32
C LYS A 138 19.89 -8.86 6.40
N GLU A 139 20.13 -7.62 6.01
CA GLU A 139 20.43 -6.52 6.92
C GLU A 139 19.32 -5.47 6.93
N SER A 140 18.85 -5.03 5.75
CA SER A 140 17.99 -3.86 5.60
C SER A 140 16.51 -4.17 5.44
N PHE A 141 16.14 -5.37 4.99
CA PHE A 141 14.75 -5.75 4.68
C PHE A 141 14.25 -6.94 5.51
N VAL A 142 14.76 -7.08 6.72
CA VAL A 142 14.30 -8.12 7.65
C VAL A 142 12.85 -7.84 8.05
N ASN A 143 12.02 -8.88 8.07
CA ASN A 143 10.57 -8.83 8.29
C ASN A 143 9.73 -8.22 7.16
N CYS A 144 10.32 -7.71 6.08
CA CYS A 144 9.56 -7.40 4.87
C CYS A 144 9.02 -8.68 4.21
N ASP A 145 8.04 -8.53 3.33
CA ASP A 145 7.52 -9.66 2.56
C ASP A 145 8.41 -9.96 1.36
N VAL A 146 8.68 -11.22 1.12
CA VAL A 146 9.37 -11.75 -0.06
C VAL A 146 8.33 -12.27 -1.03
N VAL A 147 8.51 -11.97 -2.31
CA VAL A 147 7.64 -12.44 -3.39
C VAL A 147 8.32 -13.60 -4.11
N ASN A 148 7.69 -14.76 -4.12
CA ASN A 148 8.14 -15.89 -4.91
C ASN A 148 7.47 -15.84 -6.29
N LEU A 149 8.27 -15.75 -7.35
CA LEU A 149 7.80 -15.56 -8.72
C LEU A 149 8.11 -16.78 -9.58
N ASN A 150 7.22 -17.09 -10.51
CA ASN A 150 7.51 -18.00 -11.62
C ASN A 150 8.31 -17.29 -12.74
N LYS A 151 8.66 -18.03 -13.79
CA LYS A 151 9.45 -17.49 -14.93
C LYS A 151 8.71 -16.38 -15.70
N GLN A 152 7.38 -16.37 -15.68
CA GLN A 152 6.51 -15.38 -16.35
C GLN A 152 6.14 -14.21 -15.42
N LYS A 153 6.78 -14.08 -14.28
CA LYS A 153 6.49 -13.06 -13.25
C LYS A 153 5.14 -13.21 -12.55
N GLY A 154 4.48 -14.36 -12.68
CA GLY A 154 3.34 -14.71 -11.83
C GLY A 154 3.77 -14.89 -10.40
N VAL A 155 3.02 -14.35 -9.46
CA VAL A 155 3.26 -14.48 -8.02
C VAL A 155 2.76 -15.84 -7.56
N LEU A 156 3.65 -16.63 -6.96
CA LEU A 156 3.33 -17.96 -6.46
C LEU A 156 2.98 -17.95 -4.98
N SER A 157 3.67 -17.13 -4.21
CA SER A 157 3.45 -16.98 -2.77
C SER A 157 4.17 -15.76 -2.22
N LEU A 158 3.75 -15.36 -1.01
CA LEU A 158 4.41 -14.36 -0.18
C LEU A 158 4.93 -15.01 1.10
N GLU A 159 6.13 -14.69 1.50
CA GLU A 159 6.72 -15.18 2.74
C GLU A 159 7.47 -14.07 3.49
N LYS A 160 7.70 -14.22 4.79
CA LYS A 160 8.48 -13.24 5.56
C LYS A 160 9.97 -13.41 5.36
N ASN A 161 10.68 -12.31 5.09
CA ASN A 161 12.14 -12.29 5.08
C ASN A 161 12.69 -12.41 6.51
N ARG A 162 13.27 -13.56 6.81
CA ARG A 162 13.87 -13.83 8.12
C ARG A 162 15.37 -13.50 8.20
N GLY A 163 15.91 -12.80 7.19
CA GLY A 163 17.33 -12.44 7.14
C GLY A 163 18.27 -13.60 6.80
N ASN A 164 17.75 -14.71 6.26
CA ASN A 164 18.55 -15.90 5.99
C ASN A 164 19.37 -15.80 4.69
N SER A 165 18.96 -14.96 3.75
CA SER A 165 19.60 -14.81 2.44
C SER A 165 19.91 -13.36 2.15
N LYS A 166 21.07 -13.13 1.47
CA LYS A 166 21.50 -11.81 1.07
C LYS A 166 20.63 -11.23 -0.05
N SER A 167 20.37 -12.04 -1.07
CA SER A 167 19.53 -11.62 -2.21
C SER A 167 18.11 -12.14 -2.05
N ARG A 168 17.13 -11.24 -2.20
CA ARG A 168 15.70 -11.54 -2.14
C ARG A 168 14.92 -10.63 -3.07
N THR A 169 13.73 -11.11 -3.45
CA THR A 169 12.72 -10.33 -4.15
C THR A 169 11.73 -9.77 -3.12
N ILE A 170 11.89 -8.51 -2.75
CA ILE A 170 11.11 -7.87 -1.69
C ILE A 170 9.84 -7.24 -2.28
N SER A 171 8.70 -7.50 -1.66
CA SER A 171 7.45 -6.79 -1.95
C SER A 171 7.56 -5.34 -1.51
N LEU A 172 7.13 -4.43 -2.37
CA LEU A 172 6.95 -3.02 -1.98
C LEU A 172 5.53 -2.74 -1.46
N GLU A 173 4.78 -3.78 -1.12
CA GLU A 173 3.41 -3.70 -0.56
C GLU A 173 2.50 -2.77 -1.39
N THR A 174 2.79 -2.70 -2.69
CA THR A 174 2.10 -1.83 -3.64
C THR A 174 1.35 -2.70 -4.64
N TYR A 175 0.04 -2.48 -4.74
CA TYR A 175 -0.87 -3.28 -5.54
C TYR A 175 -1.74 -2.40 -6.42
N ILE A 176 -2.02 -2.85 -7.66
CA ILE A 176 -3.06 -2.30 -8.53
C ILE A 176 -4.03 -3.42 -8.86
N LEU A 177 -5.32 -3.14 -8.68
CA LEU A 177 -6.41 -4.06 -9.00
C LEU A 177 -7.71 -3.29 -9.25
N SER A 178 -8.73 -3.96 -9.76
CA SER A 178 -10.06 -3.34 -9.88
C SER A 178 -10.64 -3.05 -8.49
N LYS A 179 -11.45 -1.99 -8.41
CA LYS A 179 -12.14 -1.64 -7.16
C LYS A 179 -13.07 -2.76 -6.68
N GLU A 180 -13.74 -3.43 -7.60
CA GLU A 180 -14.65 -4.55 -7.29
C GLU A 180 -13.89 -5.69 -6.63
N LEU A 181 -12.82 -6.17 -7.27
CA LEU A 181 -11.97 -7.23 -6.72
C LEU A 181 -11.38 -6.83 -5.35
N PHE A 182 -10.94 -5.58 -5.21
CA PHE A 182 -10.43 -5.09 -3.93
C PHE A 182 -11.47 -5.22 -2.81
N MET A 183 -12.70 -4.79 -3.05
CA MET A 183 -13.78 -4.86 -2.06
C MET A 183 -14.14 -6.30 -1.72
N ASP A 184 -14.17 -7.18 -2.72
CA ASP A 184 -14.46 -8.61 -2.53
C ASP A 184 -13.37 -9.30 -1.70
N LEU A 185 -12.09 -9.03 -2.00
CA LEU A 185 -10.96 -9.55 -1.23
C LEU A 185 -10.98 -9.04 0.23
N VAL A 186 -11.28 -7.77 0.45
CA VAL A 186 -11.38 -7.20 1.79
C VAL A 186 -12.52 -7.86 2.58
N LYS A 187 -13.71 -8.03 1.99
CA LYS A 187 -14.85 -8.71 2.62
C LYS A 187 -14.53 -10.19 2.90
N LYS A 188 -13.88 -10.88 1.95
CA LYS A 188 -13.43 -12.27 2.11
C LYS A 188 -12.45 -12.41 3.28
N ALA A 189 -11.42 -11.57 3.32
CA ALA A 189 -10.42 -11.57 4.39
C ALA A 189 -11.03 -11.30 5.77
N ALA A 190 -11.93 -10.33 5.88
CA ALA A 190 -12.62 -9.99 7.13
C ALA A 190 -13.48 -11.16 7.66
N ASN A 191 -14.05 -11.96 6.76
CA ASN A 191 -14.83 -13.15 7.13
C ASN A 191 -13.95 -14.33 7.57
N ILE A 192 -12.68 -14.39 7.12
CA ILE A 192 -11.74 -15.45 7.53
C ILE A 192 -11.21 -15.14 8.93
N SER A 193 -10.67 -13.94 9.15
CA SER A 193 -10.10 -13.58 10.45
C SER A 193 -9.97 -12.06 10.61
N SER A 194 -10.28 -11.57 11.81
CA SER A 194 -10.02 -10.18 12.21
C SER A 194 -8.53 -9.81 12.30
N LEU A 195 -7.62 -10.80 12.19
CA LEU A 195 -6.16 -10.59 12.22
C LEU A 195 -5.53 -10.61 10.81
N TYR A 196 -6.32 -10.81 9.76
CA TYR A 196 -5.84 -10.83 8.39
C TYR A 196 -5.36 -9.45 7.93
N TRP A 197 -4.27 -9.48 7.18
CA TRP A 197 -3.78 -8.34 6.41
C TRP A 197 -4.11 -8.53 4.93
N PHE A 198 -4.10 -7.46 4.17
CA PHE A 198 -4.35 -7.54 2.72
C PHE A 198 -3.35 -8.47 2.00
N ARG A 199 -2.10 -8.49 2.43
CA ARG A 199 -1.10 -9.43 1.91
C ARG A 199 -1.45 -10.91 2.16
N ASP A 200 -2.12 -11.21 3.27
CA ASP A 200 -2.47 -12.60 3.62
C ASP A 200 -3.54 -13.12 2.66
N ILE A 201 -4.59 -12.34 2.38
CA ILE A 201 -5.58 -12.72 1.39
C ILE A 201 -5.00 -12.76 -0.02
N VAL A 202 -4.10 -11.85 -0.40
CA VAL A 202 -3.39 -11.91 -1.69
C VAL A 202 -2.57 -13.19 -1.79
N ASN A 203 -1.89 -13.61 -0.73
CA ASN A 203 -1.14 -14.86 -0.69
C ASN A 203 -2.04 -16.09 -0.86
N ASP A 204 -3.18 -16.11 -0.19
CA ASP A 204 -4.12 -17.22 -0.27
C ASP A 204 -4.74 -17.36 -1.68
N GLU A 205 -4.93 -16.26 -2.37
CA GLU A 205 -5.52 -16.21 -3.71
C GLU A 205 -4.49 -16.39 -4.86
N CYS A 206 -3.20 -16.58 -4.58
CA CYS A 206 -2.17 -16.75 -5.61
C CYS A 206 -2.41 -17.94 -6.57
N ALA A 207 -3.16 -18.93 -6.16
CA ALA A 207 -3.50 -20.07 -7.00
C ALA A 207 -4.72 -19.84 -7.91
N GLU A 208 -5.61 -18.94 -7.53
CA GLU A 208 -6.91 -18.70 -8.18
C GLU A 208 -6.88 -17.43 -9.07
N LEU A 209 -6.11 -16.43 -8.69
CA LEU A 209 -6.02 -15.16 -9.38
C LEU A 209 -4.72 -15.04 -10.19
N ASP A 210 -4.78 -14.37 -11.34
CA ASP A 210 -3.59 -13.98 -12.10
C ASP A 210 -2.93 -12.76 -11.42
N ILE A 211 -1.99 -13.03 -10.53
CA ILE A 211 -1.22 -12.00 -9.82
C ILE A 211 0.15 -11.87 -10.46
N ARG A 212 0.46 -10.70 -11.02
CA ARG A 212 1.73 -10.46 -11.72
C ARG A 212 2.62 -9.47 -10.99
N GLY A 213 3.89 -9.85 -10.87
CA GLY A 213 4.93 -9.01 -10.32
C GLY A 213 5.53 -8.07 -11.36
N VAL A 214 5.65 -6.79 -11.03
CA VAL A 214 6.38 -5.78 -11.79
C VAL A 214 7.60 -5.34 -11.00
N ALA A 215 8.76 -5.41 -11.65
CA ALA A 215 10.02 -5.04 -10.99
C ALA A 215 10.17 -3.51 -10.93
N HIS A 216 10.28 -2.98 -9.72
CA HIS A 216 10.74 -1.61 -9.51
C HIS A 216 12.24 -1.50 -9.82
N ARG A 217 12.62 -0.42 -10.50
CA ARG A 217 14.01 -0.12 -10.85
C ARG A 217 14.37 1.24 -10.28
N GLY A 218 14.97 1.25 -9.13
CA GLY A 218 15.35 2.50 -8.49
C GLY A 218 15.78 2.32 -7.06
N PHE A 219 15.94 3.43 -6.36
CA PHE A 219 16.24 3.43 -4.94
C PHE A 219 14.98 3.05 -4.14
N VAL A 220 15.17 2.21 -3.12
CA VAL A 220 14.17 1.87 -2.09
C VAL A 220 14.84 1.92 -0.73
N ALA A 221 14.20 2.56 0.23
CA ALA A 221 14.57 2.59 1.63
C ALA A 221 13.34 2.40 2.54
#